data_5783ea555c79413f9e9fb9bc265f7366
#
_entry.id   5783ea555c79413f9e9fb9bc265f7366
#
_cell.length_a   1.000
_cell.length_b   1.000
_cell.length_c   1.000
_cell.angle_alpha   90.00
_cell.angle_beta   90.00
_cell.angle_gamma   90.00
#
_symmetry.space_group_name_H-M   'P 1'
#
loop_
_entity.id
_entity.type
_entity.pdbx_description
1 polymer ?
#
loop_
_entity_poly.entity_id
_entity_poly.type
_entity_poly.pdbx_seq_one_letter_code
_entity_poly.pdbx_strand_id
1 'polypeptide(L)'
;MFFDMDGTLIDSMEYWNGIKREMTLSYYRRTGIMPEISDEDDEKLEGMTIRSAVKFINEKYGCKISTELDVRRPLAYFYADECKPKPFVLDALSYFKEHGVKMAIITATPRSLAEIALEKQGMLEFFDFILTPEDSEGGKRRRRIYYKACLKARCLPRNAVLIDDAAYALRTAARARLRCVAVYDEFRKDKAQNACDISFNDFGELLDYFKKHGKF
;
A
#
# COMPACT_ATOMS: atom_id res chain seq x y z
N MET A 1 -5.65 12.12 -8.35
CA MET A 1 -5.80 11.24 -7.18
C MET A 1 -4.57 10.37 -7.03
N PHE A 2 -4.17 10.08 -5.80
CA PHE A 2 -3.09 9.15 -5.49
C PHE A 2 -3.68 7.97 -4.74
N PHE A 3 -3.25 6.76 -5.08
CA PHE A 3 -3.76 5.53 -4.51
C PHE A 3 -2.62 4.73 -3.88
N ASP A 4 -2.86 4.15 -2.73
CA ASP A 4 -2.09 2.99 -2.32
C ASP A 4 -2.46 1.78 -3.16
N MET A 5 -1.68 0.72 -3.06
CA MET A 5 -1.90 -0.53 -3.78
C MET A 5 -2.39 -1.63 -2.84
N ASP A 6 -1.55 -2.06 -1.93
CA ASP A 6 -1.79 -3.19 -1.04
C ASP A 6 -2.83 -2.86 0.04
N GLY A 7 -3.92 -3.63 0.13
CA GLY A 7 -5.01 -3.34 1.05
C GLY A 7 -5.98 -2.24 0.57
N THR A 8 -5.60 -1.49 -0.45
CA THR A 8 -6.42 -0.43 -1.04
C THR A 8 -7.00 -0.86 -2.39
N LEU A 9 -6.17 -1.06 -3.41
CA LEU A 9 -6.62 -1.48 -4.75
C LEU A 9 -6.69 -3.00 -4.90
N ILE A 10 -5.80 -3.71 -4.24
CA ILE A 10 -5.68 -5.16 -4.31
C ILE A 10 -5.83 -5.80 -2.94
N ASP A 11 -6.43 -6.98 -2.93
CA ASP A 11 -6.64 -7.80 -1.73
C ASP A 11 -5.39 -8.62 -1.44
N SER A 12 -4.45 -8.00 -0.72
CA SER A 12 -3.12 -8.56 -0.44
C SER A 12 -2.77 -8.63 1.04
N MET A 13 -3.60 -8.06 1.93
CA MET A 13 -3.20 -7.93 3.34
C MET A 13 -3.19 -9.26 4.09
N GLU A 14 -4.04 -10.21 3.73
CA GLU A 14 -3.97 -11.58 4.27
C GLU A 14 -2.62 -12.21 3.93
N TYR A 15 -2.19 -12.08 2.66
CA TYR A 15 -0.91 -12.61 2.20
C TYR A 15 0.28 -11.94 2.90
N TRP A 16 0.24 -10.61 3.06
CA TRP A 16 1.28 -9.87 3.81
C TRP A 16 1.40 -10.33 5.26
N ASN A 17 0.28 -10.60 5.94
CA ASN A 17 0.29 -11.19 7.27
C ASN A 17 0.81 -12.64 7.25
N GLY A 18 0.45 -13.41 6.22
CA GLY A 18 0.97 -14.76 5.98
C GLY A 18 2.48 -14.79 5.72
N ILE A 19 3.02 -13.85 4.96
CA ILE A 19 4.48 -13.76 4.69
C ILE A 19 5.28 -13.57 5.98
N LYS A 20 4.83 -12.73 6.90
CA LYS A 20 5.50 -12.59 8.21
C LYS A 20 5.59 -13.95 8.91
N ARG A 21 4.49 -14.69 8.89
CA ARG A 21 4.41 -16.03 9.45
C ARG A 21 5.30 -17.01 8.70
N GLU A 22 5.30 -17.00 7.37
CA GLU A 22 6.16 -17.87 6.56
C GLU A 22 7.65 -17.57 6.74
N MET A 23 8.04 -16.30 6.87
CA MET A 23 9.42 -15.92 7.20
C MET A 23 9.87 -16.54 8.53
N THR A 24 9.04 -16.43 9.57
CA THR A 24 9.33 -17.01 10.89
C THR A 24 9.30 -18.52 10.87
N LEU A 25 8.39 -19.15 10.14
CA LEU A 25 8.32 -20.60 9.97
C LEU A 25 9.51 -21.14 9.16
N SER A 26 9.94 -20.46 8.11
CA SER A 26 11.13 -20.84 7.33
C SER A 26 12.38 -20.82 8.21
N TYR A 27 12.51 -19.81 9.04
CA TYR A 27 13.59 -19.75 10.03
C TYR A 27 13.49 -20.90 11.07
N TYR A 28 12.29 -21.16 11.61
CA TYR A 28 12.04 -22.26 12.55
C TYR A 28 12.40 -23.61 11.95
N ARG A 29 11.94 -23.93 10.73
CA ARG A 29 12.26 -25.20 10.05
C ARG A 29 13.76 -25.44 9.92
N ARG A 30 14.55 -24.37 9.81
CA ARG A 30 16.00 -24.43 9.64
C ARG A 30 16.76 -24.48 10.97
N THR A 31 16.27 -23.82 12.01
CA THR A 31 17.01 -23.57 13.25
C THR A 31 16.40 -24.25 14.47
N GLY A 32 15.15 -24.68 14.41
CA GLY A 32 14.35 -25.13 15.56
C GLY A 32 13.91 -23.98 16.50
N ILE A 33 14.17 -22.74 16.16
CA ILE A 33 13.85 -21.56 16.98
C ILE A 33 12.73 -20.76 16.30
N MET A 34 11.60 -20.60 17.00
CA MET A 34 10.49 -19.75 16.55
C MET A 34 10.68 -18.33 17.10
N PRO A 35 10.93 -17.33 16.25
CA PRO A 35 10.95 -15.95 16.72
C PRO A 35 9.53 -15.47 16.98
N GLU A 36 9.27 -15.01 18.18
CA GLU A 36 8.01 -14.34 18.55
C GLU A 36 8.15 -12.85 18.31
N ILE A 37 7.53 -12.36 17.24
CA ILE A 37 7.48 -10.92 16.96
C ILE A 37 6.44 -10.30 17.87
N SER A 38 6.84 -9.33 18.70
CA SER A 38 5.91 -8.62 19.59
C SER A 38 4.95 -7.72 18.81
N ASP A 39 3.77 -7.46 19.38
CA ASP A 39 2.78 -6.55 18.76
C ASP A 39 3.37 -5.15 18.50
N GLU A 40 4.23 -4.65 19.41
CA GLU A 40 4.93 -3.37 19.21
C GLU A 40 5.85 -3.38 17.99
N ASP A 41 6.53 -4.49 17.74
CA ASP A 41 7.42 -4.63 16.60
C ASP A 41 6.64 -4.88 15.32
N ASP A 42 5.50 -5.56 15.40
CA ASP A 42 4.59 -5.72 14.27
C ASP A 42 4.04 -4.36 13.80
N GLU A 43 3.67 -3.48 14.72
CA GLU A 43 3.32 -2.10 14.40
C GLU A 43 4.47 -1.29 13.77
N LYS A 44 5.71 -1.53 14.20
CA LYS A 44 6.90 -0.89 13.60
C LYS A 44 7.16 -1.38 12.18
N LEU A 45 6.87 -2.65 11.89
CA LEU A 45 7.04 -3.23 10.56
C LEU A 45 6.06 -2.63 9.53
N GLU A 46 4.91 -2.13 9.98
CA GLU A 46 3.96 -1.46 9.10
C GLU A 46 4.61 -0.31 8.32
N GLY A 47 4.52 -0.36 6.99
CA GLY A 47 5.07 0.67 6.09
C GLY A 47 6.60 0.73 6.04
N MET A 48 7.30 -0.25 6.61
CA MET A 48 8.71 -0.47 6.29
C MET A 48 8.86 -1.03 4.88
N THR A 49 9.98 -0.73 4.23
CA THR A 49 10.35 -1.45 3.01
C THR A 49 10.68 -2.90 3.34
N ILE A 50 10.46 -3.83 2.40
CA ILE A 50 10.82 -5.24 2.57
C ILE A 50 12.26 -5.40 3.12
N ARG A 51 13.22 -4.68 2.52
CA ARG A 51 14.62 -4.72 2.96
C ARG A 51 14.79 -4.26 4.41
N SER A 52 14.13 -3.18 4.81
CA SER A 52 14.20 -2.66 6.18
C SER A 52 13.54 -3.60 7.18
N ALA A 53 12.40 -4.18 6.82
CA ALA A 53 11.68 -5.14 7.64
C ALA A 53 12.51 -6.43 7.87
N VAL A 54 13.05 -7.01 6.80
CA VAL A 54 13.93 -8.20 6.89
C VAL A 54 15.18 -7.89 7.71
N LYS A 55 15.81 -6.72 7.51
CA LYS A 55 16.97 -6.30 8.30
C LYS A 55 16.60 -6.21 9.79
N PHE A 56 15.50 -5.54 10.11
CA PHE A 56 15.03 -5.39 11.50
C PHE A 56 14.77 -6.74 12.17
N ILE A 57 14.05 -7.66 11.49
CA ILE A 57 13.77 -9.00 12.03
C ILE A 57 15.07 -9.79 12.23
N ASN A 58 15.97 -9.76 11.26
CA ASN A 58 17.24 -10.47 11.33
C ASN A 58 18.11 -9.96 12.49
N GLU A 59 18.21 -8.64 12.67
CA GLU A 59 19.03 -8.04 13.73
C GLU A 59 18.44 -8.25 15.12
N LYS A 60 17.12 -8.07 15.27
CA LYS A 60 16.48 -8.13 16.59
C LYS A 60 16.25 -9.56 17.08
N TYR A 61 15.85 -10.44 16.19
CA TYR A 61 15.46 -11.81 16.51
C TYR A 61 16.51 -12.86 16.12
N GLY A 62 17.69 -12.43 15.66
CA GLY A 62 18.78 -13.33 15.27
C GLY A 62 18.45 -14.20 14.06
N CYS A 63 17.46 -13.82 13.24
CA CYS A 63 17.05 -14.57 12.05
C CYS A 63 18.07 -14.41 10.92
N LYS A 64 18.00 -15.33 9.94
CA LYS A 64 18.75 -15.27 8.68
C LYS A 64 17.79 -15.38 7.50
N ILE A 65 16.78 -14.49 7.50
CA ILE A 65 15.78 -14.41 6.43
C ILE A 65 16.45 -13.82 5.20
N SER A 66 16.28 -14.47 4.05
CA SER A 66 16.70 -13.95 2.76
C SER A 66 15.61 -13.06 2.17
N THR A 67 15.93 -11.79 1.92
CA THR A 67 14.98 -10.87 1.26
C THR A 67 14.50 -11.39 -0.07
N GLU A 68 15.36 -12.02 -0.86
CA GLU A 68 15.02 -12.51 -2.19
C GLU A 68 14.23 -13.82 -2.13
N LEU A 69 14.76 -14.84 -1.43
CA LEU A 69 14.20 -16.19 -1.44
C LEU A 69 12.94 -16.31 -0.58
N ASP A 70 12.96 -15.72 0.60
CA ASP A 70 11.91 -15.90 1.59
C ASP A 70 10.79 -14.84 1.50
N VAL A 71 11.00 -13.75 0.74
CA VAL A 71 10.03 -12.66 0.64
C VAL A 71 9.70 -12.28 -0.81
N ARG A 72 10.69 -11.81 -1.59
CA ARG A 72 10.42 -11.23 -2.92
C ARG A 72 9.90 -12.23 -3.94
N ARG A 73 10.45 -13.42 -4.00
CA ARG A 73 9.98 -14.47 -4.93
C ARG A 73 8.56 -14.93 -4.61
N PRO A 74 8.21 -15.29 -3.37
CA PRO A 74 6.83 -15.60 -3.02
C PRO A 74 5.86 -14.48 -3.33
N LEU A 75 6.22 -13.22 -3.01
CA LEU A 75 5.40 -12.05 -3.34
C LEU A 75 5.21 -11.87 -4.84
N ALA A 76 6.26 -12.04 -5.64
CA ALA A 76 6.15 -11.93 -7.10
C ALA A 76 5.19 -12.98 -7.67
N TYR A 77 5.25 -14.21 -7.16
CA TYR A 77 4.31 -15.27 -7.53
C TYR A 77 2.87 -14.91 -7.13
N PHE A 78 2.66 -14.50 -5.88
CA PHE A 78 1.35 -14.07 -5.39
C PHE A 78 0.75 -12.95 -6.26
N TYR A 79 1.51 -11.91 -6.54
CA TYR A 79 1.04 -10.79 -7.37
C TYR A 79 0.76 -11.19 -8.82
N ALA A 80 1.49 -12.18 -9.34
CA ALA A 80 1.30 -12.64 -10.71
C ALA A 80 0.07 -13.53 -10.90
N ASP A 81 -0.21 -14.40 -9.92
CA ASP A 81 -1.12 -15.53 -10.13
C ASP A 81 -2.29 -15.61 -9.14
N GLU A 82 -2.15 -15.07 -7.92
CA GLU A 82 -3.16 -15.27 -6.86
C GLU A 82 -3.89 -13.99 -6.46
N CYS A 83 -3.21 -12.84 -6.55
CA CYS A 83 -3.74 -11.55 -6.13
C CYS A 83 -4.95 -11.14 -6.98
N LYS A 84 -5.93 -10.47 -6.35
CA LYS A 84 -7.14 -9.97 -7.02
C LYS A 84 -7.38 -8.49 -6.70
N PRO A 85 -8.03 -7.74 -7.60
CA PRO A 85 -8.54 -6.42 -7.27
C PRO A 85 -9.58 -6.51 -6.15
N LYS A 86 -9.63 -5.49 -5.30
CA LYS A 86 -10.77 -5.33 -4.38
C LYS A 86 -12.05 -5.03 -5.16
N PRO A 87 -13.23 -5.28 -4.55
CA PRO A 87 -14.51 -5.04 -5.21
C PRO A 87 -14.64 -3.61 -5.75
N PHE A 88 -15.19 -3.47 -6.95
CA PHE A 88 -15.49 -2.21 -7.64
C PHE A 88 -14.28 -1.33 -7.99
N VAL A 89 -13.05 -1.78 -7.76
CA VAL A 89 -11.83 -0.99 -8.06
C VAL A 89 -11.74 -0.67 -9.55
N LEU A 90 -11.90 -1.67 -10.42
CA LEU A 90 -11.78 -1.46 -11.87
C LEU A 90 -12.86 -0.51 -12.41
N ASP A 91 -14.09 -0.62 -11.90
CA ASP A 91 -15.18 0.29 -12.26
C ASP A 91 -14.88 1.73 -11.86
N ALA A 92 -14.35 1.92 -10.64
CA ALA A 92 -13.98 3.23 -10.15
C ALA A 92 -12.81 3.84 -10.93
N LEU A 93 -11.74 3.07 -11.19
CA LEU A 93 -10.60 3.53 -11.98
C LEU A 93 -11.00 3.88 -13.42
N SER A 94 -11.84 3.07 -14.06
CA SER A 94 -12.38 3.34 -15.39
C SER A 94 -13.17 4.64 -15.41
N TYR A 95 -14.09 4.81 -14.48
CA TYR A 95 -14.88 6.03 -14.34
C TYR A 95 -14.00 7.28 -14.15
N PHE A 96 -13.00 7.21 -13.26
CA PHE A 96 -12.08 8.34 -13.02
C PHE A 96 -11.27 8.68 -14.27
N LYS A 97 -10.79 7.68 -15.02
CA LYS A 97 -10.06 7.87 -16.26
C LYS A 97 -10.91 8.55 -17.34
N GLU A 98 -12.14 8.08 -17.53
CA GLU A 98 -13.12 8.65 -18.47
C GLU A 98 -13.47 10.11 -18.14
N HIS A 99 -13.42 10.49 -16.86
CA HIS A 99 -13.66 11.84 -16.39
C HIS A 99 -12.40 12.72 -16.27
N GLY A 100 -11.29 12.26 -16.88
CA GLY A 100 -10.05 13.04 -16.95
C GLY A 100 -9.32 13.22 -15.62
N VAL A 101 -9.59 12.37 -14.65
CA VAL A 101 -8.90 12.40 -13.34
C VAL A 101 -7.48 11.86 -13.51
N LYS A 102 -6.48 12.67 -13.18
CA LYS A 102 -5.09 12.20 -13.10
C LYS A 102 -4.91 11.26 -11.93
N MET A 103 -4.37 10.08 -12.20
CA MET A 103 -4.21 9.03 -11.21
C MET A 103 -2.75 8.57 -11.11
N ALA A 104 -2.29 8.29 -9.91
CA ALA A 104 -0.96 7.73 -9.68
C ALA A 104 -0.93 6.83 -8.45
N ILE A 105 0.04 5.93 -8.41
CA ILE A 105 0.28 5.05 -7.27
C ILE A 105 1.34 5.64 -6.33
N ILE A 106 1.11 5.50 -5.02
CA ILE A 106 2.11 5.73 -3.97
C ILE A 106 2.07 4.52 -3.05
N THR A 107 3.01 3.60 -3.21
CA THR A 107 3.04 2.33 -2.46
C THR A 107 4.32 2.15 -1.64
N ALA A 108 4.26 1.30 -0.61
CA ALA A 108 5.43 0.82 0.12
C ALA A 108 6.10 -0.39 -0.56
N THR A 109 5.46 -0.97 -1.55
CA THR A 109 5.96 -2.11 -2.31
C THR A 109 7.03 -1.70 -3.33
N PRO A 110 8.12 -2.47 -3.48
CA PRO A 110 9.13 -2.21 -4.49
C PRO A 110 8.56 -2.14 -5.90
N ARG A 111 9.12 -1.26 -6.75
CA ARG A 111 8.63 -0.97 -8.10
C ARG A 111 8.37 -2.23 -8.92
N SER A 112 9.34 -3.14 -9.00
CA SER A 112 9.20 -4.35 -9.81
C SER A 112 8.03 -5.25 -9.38
N LEU A 113 7.71 -5.30 -8.10
CA LEU A 113 6.57 -6.05 -7.59
C LEU A 113 5.26 -5.31 -7.81
N ALA A 114 5.25 -3.99 -7.63
CA ALA A 114 4.07 -3.16 -7.88
C ALA A 114 3.66 -3.19 -9.37
N GLU A 115 4.63 -3.14 -10.28
CA GLU A 115 4.38 -3.25 -11.72
C GLU A 115 3.80 -4.62 -12.08
N ILE A 116 4.33 -5.73 -11.55
CA ILE A 116 3.77 -7.07 -11.75
C ILE A 116 2.32 -7.11 -11.28
N ALA A 117 2.03 -6.64 -10.06
CA ALA A 117 0.69 -6.66 -9.50
C ALA A 117 -0.30 -5.86 -10.38
N LEU A 118 0.04 -4.63 -10.72
CA LEU A 118 -0.83 -3.74 -11.49
C LEU A 118 -1.03 -4.21 -12.94
N GLU A 119 0.02 -4.73 -13.57
CA GLU A 119 -0.06 -5.24 -14.94
C GLU A 119 -0.96 -6.48 -15.02
N LYS A 120 -0.76 -7.44 -14.11
CA LYS A 120 -1.54 -8.68 -14.08
C LYS A 120 -3.01 -8.46 -13.78
N GLN A 121 -3.34 -7.44 -13.01
CA GLN A 121 -4.72 -7.06 -12.72
C GLN A 121 -5.33 -6.08 -13.75
N GLY A 122 -4.62 -5.75 -14.84
CA GLY A 122 -5.09 -4.82 -15.85
C GLY A 122 -5.25 -3.38 -15.36
N MET A 123 -4.53 -3.02 -14.29
CA MET A 123 -4.65 -1.69 -13.67
C MET A 123 -3.54 -0.72 -14.07
N LEU A 124 -2.41 -1.21 -14.60
CA LEU A 124 -1.22 -0.37 -14.84
C LEU A 124 -1.53 0.83 -15.76
N GLU A 125 -2.35 0.64 -16.78
CA GLU A 125 -2.70 1.66 -17.76
C GLU A 125 -3.56 2.81 -17.22
N PHE A 126 -4.15 2.67 -16.02
CA PHE A 126 -4.93 3.75 -15.41
C PHE A 126 -4.05 4.84 -14.81
N PHE A 127 -2.79 4.55 -14.53
CA PHE A 127 -1.92 5.42 -13.74
C PHE A 127 -0.87 6.14 -14.58
N ASP A 128 -0.76 7.46 -14.40
CA ASP A 128 0.25 8.29 -15.06
C ASP A 128 1.68 7.97 -14.59
N PHE A 129 1.83 7.54 -13.32
CA PHE A 129 3.11 7.12 -12.73
C PHE A 129 2.92 6.34 -11.44
N ILE A 130 3.98 5.65 -11.04
CA ILE A 130 4.09 4.96 -9.75
C ILE A 130 5.22 5.62 -8.95
N LEU A 131 4.99 5.85 -7.66
CA LEU A 131 6.03 6.19 -6.68
C LEU A 131 6.15 5.07 -5.63
N THR A 132 7.37 4.70 -5.38
CA THR A 132 7.77 3.55 -4.55
C THR A 132 8.84 3.98 -3.53
N PRO A 133 9.27 3.13 -2.62
CA PRO A 133 10.34 3.46 -1.68
C PRO A 133 11.65 3.89 -2.36
N GLU A 134 11.92 3.42 -3.59
CA GLU A 134 13.09 3.80 -4.38
C GLU A 134 13.06 5.28 -4.81
N ASP A 135 11.87 5.88 -4.85
CA ASP A 135 11.68 7.27 -5.27
C ASP A 135 11.87 8.29 -4.16
N SER A 136 11.76 7.88 -2.90
CA SER A 136 11.86 8.79 -1.76
C SER A 136 12.27 8.05 -0.50
N GLU A 137 13.41 8.42 0.07
CA GLU A 137 13.87 7.86 1.33
C GLU A 137 12.80 8.00 2.43
N GLY A 138 12.51 6.89 3.12
CA GLY A 138 11.48 6.79 4.14
C GLY A 138 10.05 6.63 3.59
N GLY A 139 9.88 6.56 2.26
CA GLY A 139 8.61 6.22 1.60
C GLY A 139 7.41 7.01 2.13
N LYS A 140 6.29 6.33 2.30
CA LYS A 140 5.01 6.90 2.77
C LYS A 140 5.04 7.47 4.20
N ARG A 141 6.06 7.16 4.99
CA ARG A 141 6.26 7.76 6.33
C ARG A 141 6.82 9.18 6.28
N ARG A 142 7.23 9.67 5.12
CA ARG A 142 7.80 11.01 4.93
C ARG A 142 6.94 11.84 3.98
N ARG A 143 6.65 13.09 4.34
CA ARG A 143 5.88 14.03 3.50
C ARG A 143 6.49 14.24 2.11
N ARG A 144 7.78 14.00 1.96
CA ARG A 144 8.53 14.22 0.72
C ARG A 144 7.96 13.42 -0.47
N ILE A 145 7.48 12.19 -0.26
CA ILE A 145 6.92 11.38 -1.35
C ILE A 145 5.63 12.00 -1.91
N TYR A 146 4.79 12.55 -1.03
CA TYR A 146 3.53 13.21 -1.43
C TYR A 146 3.80 14.53 -2.17
N TYR A 147 4.78 15.31 -1.75
CA TYR A 147 5.20 16.51 -2.50
C TYR A 147 5.79 16.13 -3.87
N LYS A 148 6.56 15.06 -3.95
CA LYS A 148 7.08 14.53 -5.22
C LYS A 148 5.94 14.09 -6.14
N ALA A 149 4.91 13.43 -5.59
CA ALA A 149 3.70 13.04 -6.34
C ALA A 149 2.97 14.28 -6.88
N CYS A 150 2.73 15.29 -6.04
CA CYS A 150 2.09 16.54 -6.46
C CYS A 150 2.88 17.26 -7.55
N LEU A 151 4.22 17.30 -7.44
CA LEU A 151 5.08 17.90 -8.46
C LEU A 151 4.96 17.16 -9.81
N LYS A 152 5.03 15.83 -9.80
CA LYS A 152 4.86 15.00 -11.02
C LYS A 152 3.46 15.16 -11.63
N ALA A 153 2.42 15.19 -10.81
CA ALA A 153 1.04 15.41 -11.24
C ALA A 153 0.75 16.87 -11.65
N ARG A 154 1.69 17.80 -11.43
CA ARG A 154 1.55 19.25 -11.66
C ARG A 154 0.34 19.82 -10.91
N CYS A 155 0.16 19.47 -9.65
CA CYS A 155 -0.91 19.97 -8.81
C CYS A 155 -0.38 20.46 -7.46
N LEU A 156 -1.17 21.31 -6.81
CA LEU A 156 -0.90 21.72 -5.42
C LEU A 156 -1.38 20.62 -4.45
N PRO A 157 -0.72 20.41 -3.30
CA PRO A 157 -1.13 19.40 -2.33
C PRO A 157 -2.60 19.48 -1.93
N ARG A 158 -3.16 20.70 -1.72
CA ARG A 158 -4.56 20.90 -1.39
C ARG A 158 -5.57 20.47 -2.46
N ASN A 159 -5.10 20.26 -3.69
CA ASN A 159 -5.90 19.79 -4.83
C ASN A 159 -5.67 18.31 -5.11
N ALA A 160 -4.88 17.64 -4.28
CA ALA A 160 -4.60 16.21 -4.37
C ALA A 160 -5.34 15.45 -3.27
N VAL A 161 -5.75 14.23 -3.61
CA VAL A 161 -6.39 13.29 -2.70
C VAL A 161 -5.52 12.06 -2.61
N LEU A 162 -5.26 11.55 -1.40
CA LEU A 162 -4.72 10.21 -1.16
C LEU A 162 -5.85 9.29 -0.76
N ILE A 163 -5.93 8.12 -1.37
CA ILE A 163 -6.82 7.02 -1.03
C ILE A 163 -5.95 5.86 -0.53
N ASP A 164 -6.13 5.45 0.73
CA ASP A 164 -5.21 4.54 1.42
C ASP A 164 -5.96 3.82 2.57
N ASP A 165 -5.56 2.60 2.93
CA ASP A 165 -6.09 1.83 4.06
C ASP A 165 -5.24 2.00 5.34
N ALA A 166 -4.05 2.58 5.23
CA ALA A 166 -3.10 2.66 6.32
C ALA A 166 -3.10 4.03 7.04
N ALA A 167 -3.48 4.04 8.31
CA ALA A 167 -3.56 5.25 9.13
C ALA A 167 -2.27 6.08 9.16
N TYR A 168 -1.09 5.46 9.14
CA TYR A 168 0.18 6.18 9.14
C TYR A 168 0.40 6.97 7.84
N ALA A 169 -0.03 6.42 6.70
CA ALA A 169 0.09 7.05 5.39
C ALA A 169 -0.87 8.25 5.29
N LEU A 170 -2.14 8.06 5.68
CA LEU A 170 -3.15 9.11 5.73
C LEU A 170 -2.71 10.28 6.63
N ARG A 171 -2.24 10.01 7.87
CA ARG A 171 -1.70 11.04 8.76
C ARG A 171 -0.51 11.79 8.15
N THR A 172 0.35 11.10 7.41
CA THR A 172 1.51 11.74 6.77
C THR A 172 1.10 12.59 5.57
N ALA A 173 0.15 12.13 4.78
CA ALA A 173 -0.44 12.88 3.66
C ALA A 173 -1.20 14.12 4.14
N ALA A 174 -1.99 14.01 5.22
CA ALA A 174 -2.66 15.15 5.84
C ALA A 174 -1.65 16.23 6.30
N ARG A 175 -0.53 15.82 6.90
CA ARG A 175 0.57 16.74 7.25
C ARG A 175 1.25 17.35 6.02
N ALA A 176 1.13 16.73 4.85
CA ALA A 176 1.56 17.28 3.57
C ALA A 176 0.46 18.12 2.89
N ARG A 177 -0.70 18.32 3.55
CA ARG A 177 -1.85 19.08 3.10
C ARG A 177 -2.59 18.47 1.92
N LEU A 178 -2.54 17.15 1.77
CA LEU A 178 -3.43 16.41 0.89
C LEU A 178 -4.76 16.18 1.62
N ARG A 179 -5.82 16.03 0.85
CA ARG A 179 -7.07 15.45 1.34
C ARG A 179 -6.90 13.93 1.46
N CYS A 180 -7.47 13.33 2.50
CA CYS A 180 -7.26 11.93 2.83
C CYS A 180 -8.58 11.18 2.83
N VAL A 181 -8.64 10.10 2.07
CA VAL A 181 -9.79 9.20 1.97
C VAL A 181 -9.33 7.82 2.43
N ALA A 182 -10.02 7.23 3.40
CA ALA A 182 -9.77 5.87 3.82
C ALA A 182 -10.70 4.91 3.08
N VAL A 183 -10.15 3.74 2.67
CA VAL A 183 -10.94 2.59 2.25
C VAL A 183 -10.72 1.48 3.27
N TYR A 184 -11.81 0.81 3.69
CA TYR A 184 -11.74 -0.22 4.70
C TYR A 184 -10.94 -1.44 4.22
N ASP A 185 -10.11 -1.94 5.13
CA ASP A 185 -9.45 -3.24 5.02
C ASP A 185 -9.59 -3.99 6.34
N GLU A 186 -10.06 -5.23 6.29
CA GLU A 186 -10.36 -6.03 7.48
C GLU A 186 -9.14 -6.29 8.37
N PHE A 187 -7.95 -6.38 7.78
CA PHE A 187 -6.70 -6.60 8.50
C PHE A 187 -6.15 -5.31 9.15
N ARG A 188 -6.56 -4.15 8.64
CA ARG A 188 -6.21 -2.82 9.20
C ARG A 188 -7.22 -2.34 10.22
N LYS A 189 -8.43 -2.91 10.26
CA LYS A 189 -9.55 -2.50 11.10
C LYS A 189 -9.84 -1.01 10.96
N ASP A 190 -10.50 -0.41 11.94
CA ASP A 190 -10.95 1.00 11.91
C ASP A 190 -9.83 2.04 12.12
N LYS A 191 -8.55 1.62 12.17
CA LYS A 191 -7.43 2.55 12.43
C LYS A 191 -7.32 3.68 11.39
N ALA A 192 -7.66 3.40 10.13
CA ALA A 192 -7.59 4.37 9.05
C ALA A 192 -8.72 5.43 9.13
N GLN A 193 -9.92 5.06 9.58
CA GLN A 193 -11.08 5.94 9.65
C GLN A 193 -10.84 7.16 10.57
N ASN A 194 -10.03 6.99 11.62
CA ASN A 194 -9.65 8.07 12.53
C ASN A 194 -8.50 8.96 11.99
N ALA A 195 -8.02 8.71 10.79
CA ALA A 195 -6.85 9.38 10.20
C ALA A 195 -7.14 10.04 8.85
N CYS A 196 -8.41 10.14 8.46
CA CYS A 196 -8.85 10.63 7.16
C CYS A 196 -9.92 11.71 7.26
N ASP A 197 -10.21 12.39 6.15
CA ASP A 197 -11.30 13.37 6.02
C ASP A 197 -12.64 12.68 5.77
N ILE A 198 -12.61 11.52 5.08
CA ILE A 198 -13.78 10.72 4.75
C ILE A 198 -13.36 9.26 4.59
N SER A 199 -14.26 8.31 4.92
CA SER A 199 -14.01 6.87 4.78
C SER A 199 -15.15 6.16 4.05
N PHE A 200 -14.81 5.09 3.35
CA PHE A 200 -15.72 4.22 2.61
C PHE A 200 -15.43 2.75 2.93
N ASN A 201 -16.45 1.91 2.86
CA ASN A 201 -16.29 0.47 3.05
C ASN A 201 -15.64 -0.19 1.83
N ASP A 202 -15.92 0.31 0.63
CA ASP A 202 -15.36 -0.20 -0.61
C ASP A 202 -15.32 0.89 -1.71
N PHE A 203 -14.82 0.51 -2.88
CA PHE A 203 -14.75 1.41 -4.04
C PHE A 203 -16.12 1.68 -4.69
N GLY A 204 -17.16 0.90 -4.42
CA GLY A 204 -18.52 1.17 -4.85
C GLY A 204 -19.08 2.40 -4.14
N GLU A 205 -19.03 2.44 -2.80
CA GLU A 205 -19.45 3.60 -2.01
C GLU A 205 -18.63 4.85 -2.36
N LEU A 206 -17.32 4.69 -2.54
CA LEU A 206 -16.42 5.77 -2.93
C LEU A 206 -16.80 6.34 -4.30
N LEU A 207 -17.07 5.49 -5.28
CA LEU A 207 -17.48 5.88 -6.62
C LEU A 207 -18.84 6.59 -6.62
N ASP A 208 -19.81 6.07 -5.88
CA ASP A 208 -21.16 6.68 -5.78
C ASP A 208 -21.07 8.07 -5.12
N TYR A 209 -20.23 8.20 -4.10
CA TYR A 209 -19.97 9.51 -3.50
C TYR A 209 -19.37 10.49 -4.51
N PHE A 210 -18.36 10.05 -5.29
CA PHE A 210 -17.73 10.90 -6.30
C PHE A 210 -18.69 11.29 -7.40
N LYS A 211 -19.51 10.36 -7.91
CA LYS A 211 -20.56 10.62 -8.91
C LYS A 211 -21.53 11.71 -8.43
N LYS A 212 -21.90 11.68 -7.15
CA LYS A 212 -22.83 12.63 -6.55
C LYS A 212 -22.24 14.01 -6.33
N HIS A 213 -20.97 14.10 -5.93
CA HIS A 213 -20.35 15.34 -5.46
C HIS A 213 -19.28 15.91 -6.40
N GLY A 214 -18.77 15.14 -7.35
CA GLY A 214 -17.71 15.52 -8.29
C GLY A 214 -16.32 15.74 -7.67
N LYS A 215 -16.19 15.52 -6.36
CA LYS A 215 -14.95 15.71 -5.59
C LYS A 215 -15.02 14.98 -4.25
N PHE A 216 -13.89 14.83 -3.62
CA PHE A 216 -13.77 14.41 -2.22
C PHE A 216 -13.53 15.60 -1.30
#